data_a3e09d49de90c9dca716030841cdd8b5
#
_entry.id   a3e09d49de90c9dca716030841cdd8b5
#
_cell.length_a   1.000
_cell.length_b   1.000
_cell.length_c   1.000
_cell.angle_alpha   90.00
_cell.angle_beta   90.00
_cell.angle_gamma   90.00
#
_symmetry.space_group_name_H-M   'P 1'
#
loop_
_entity.id
_entity.type
_entity.pdbx_description
1 polymer ?
#
loop_
_entity_poly.entity_id
_entity_poly.type
_entity_poly.pdbx_seq_one_letter_code
_entity_poly.pdbx_strand_id
1 'polypeptide(L)'
;MRSLLLWLSAVPMLASCASLVAKGREEHVFSQSACLDWFESRAAVEATEPGKFFSPDRHLGCFDGTIEREDLGAGTRALADWAGTASGGGKVLVIRSHGGDAEVALAIAENLQAQDVTVFAHELCASSCANYIFAGVEDRRVTSNALVLFHGGFSDQSRSRIEESLERLYAQVGDQIQDAEVDRQRLLASFDSNRARQDALLRRAGVDTAIIHAVDANDASSLSAELCGGVSNLPRNFVYFSEEDAAQLGLNLSGGATLTDPTSVNRRIADFGRAFVACRLPLDTFAQ
;
A
#
# COMPACT_ATOMS: atom_id res chain seq x y z
N MET A 1 63.87 30.74 21.67
CA MET A 1 63.45 31.93 20.90
C MET A 1 62.25 31.59 20.04
N ARG A 2 61.17 32.24 20.39
CA ARG A 2 59.88 32.43 19.61
C ARG A 2 59.31 31.28 18.79
N SER A 3 58.41 30.54 19.45
CA SER A 3 57.37 29.73 18.82
C SER A 3 56.24 30.64 18.34
N LEU A 4 55.83 30.48 17.08
CA LEU A 4 54.60 31.06 16.54
C LEU A 4 53.52 29.98 16.50
N LEU A 5 52.46 30.18 17.26
CA LEU A 5 51.21 29.43 17.22
C LEU A 5 50.36 29.95 16.05
N LEU A 6 50.06 29.07 15.10
CA LEU A 6 49.03 29.31 14.09
C LEU A 6 47.77 28.58 14.54
N TRP A 7 46.78 29.35 14.97
CA TRP A 7 45.38 28.92 15.12
C TRP A 7 44.70 29.06 13.76
N LEU A 8 44.34 27.97 13.16
CA LEU A 8 43.41 27.95 12.01
C LEU A 8 42.03 27.58 12.51
N SER A 9 41.16 28.54 12.40
CA SER A 9 39.72 28.50 12.63
C SER A 9 39.02 27.57 11.64
N ALA A 10 38.49 26.47 12.13
CA ALA A 10 37.56 25.64 11.42
C ALA A 10 36.19 25.76 12.08
N VAL A 11 35.25 26.40 11.44
CA VAL A 11 33.78 26.34 11.50
C VAL A 11 33.25 27.55 10.68
N PRO A 12 32.23 27.48 9.82
CA PRO A 12 31.03 26.70 9.94
C PRO A 12 30.54 26.10 8.57
N MET A 13 30.38 24.82 8.46
CA MET A 13 29.65 24.20 7.31
C MET A 13 28.41 23.37 7.70
N LEU A 14 27.97 23.42 8.96
CA LEU A 14 26.84 22.61 9.41
C LEU A 14 25.47 23.34 9.39
N ALA A 15 25.43 24.64 9.12
CA ALA A 15 24.19 25.40 9.15
C ALA A 15 23.36 25.30 7.83
N SER A 16 23.96 24.82 6.75
CA SER A 16 23.29 24.83 5.43
C SER A 16 22.35 23.62 5.18
N CYS A 17 22.64 22.47 5.80
CA CYS A 17 21.82 21.28 5.58
C CYS A 17 20.47 21.31 6.33
N ALA A 18 20.45 21.89 7.52
CA ALA A 18 19.20 21.98 8.30
C ALA A 18 18.15 22.92 7.66
N SER A 19 18.58 23.96 6.96
CA SER A 19 17.69 24.90 6.26
C SER A 19 17.05 24.32 5.01
N LEU A 20 17.76 23.42 4.29
CA LEU A 20 17.22 22.75 3.12
C LEU A 20 16.17 21.69 3.47
N VAL A 21 16.40 20.95 4.57
CA VAL A 21 15.43 19.94 5.05
C VAL A 21 14.15 20.61 5.59
N ALA A 22 14.26 21.76 6.26
CA ALA A 22 13.10 22.50 6.75
C ALA A 22 12.27 23.09 5.61
N LYS A 23 12.92 23.62 4.56
CA LYS A 23 12.24 24.20 3.40
C LYS A 23 11.48 23.15 2.57
N GLY A 24 12.05 21.95 2.41
CA GLY A 24 11.35 20.84 1.75
C GLY A 24 10.12 20.35 2.54
N ARG A 25 10.17 20.43 3.88
CA ARG A 25 9.07 20.02 4.74
C ARG A 25 7.87 20.98 4.70
N GLU A 26 8.10 22.30 4.56
CA GLU A 26 7.03 23.29 4.43
C GLU A 26 6.36 23.24 3.04
N GLU A 27 7.10 23.04 1.96
CA GLU A 27 6.52 22.88 0.62
C GLU A 27 5.63 21.65 0.51
N HIS A 28 5.97 20.54 1.16
CA HIS A 28 5.14 19.33 1.15
C HIS A 28 3.82 19.49 1.92
N VAL A 29 3.76 20.29 2.97
CA VAL A 29 2.52 20.52 3.73
C VAL A 29 1.53 21.34 2.90
N PHE A 30 1.99 22.33 2.14
CA PHE A 30 1.10 23.14 1.28
C PHE A 30 0.56 22.34 0.08
N SER A 31 1.31 21.40 -0.46
CA SER A 31 0.85 20.62 -1.62
C SER A 31 -0.24 19.59 -1.26
N GLN A 32 -0.24 19.03 -0.06
CA GLN A 32 -1.25 18.05 0.35
C GLN A 32 -2.67 18.65 0.45
N SER A 33 -2.81 19.92 0.81
CA SER A 33 -4.12 20.57 0.92
C SER A 33 -4.93 20.46 -0.36
N ALA A 34 -4.30 20.59 -1.53
CA ALA A 34 -5.00 20.48 -2.81
C ALA A 34 -5.60 19.07 -3.04
N CYS A 35 -4.94 18.00 -2.57
CA CYS A 35 -5.53 16.67 -2.59
C CYS A 35 -6.67 16.54 -1.58
N LEU A 36 -6.51 17.07 -0.36
CA LEU A 36 -7.55 16.97 0.66
C LEU A 36 -8.82 17.72 0.21
N ASP A 37 -8.69 18.94 -0.29
CA ASP A 37 -9.79 19.72 -0.86
C ASP A 37 -10.47 18.97 -2.02
N TRP A 38 -9.67 18.30 -2.85
CA TRP A 38 -10.20 17.50 -3.95
C TRP A 38 -10.96 16.26 -3.44
N PHE A 39 -10.47 15.56 -2.43
CA PHE A 39 -11.19 14.43 -1.81
C PHE A 39 -12.49 14.90 -1.13
N GLU A 40 -12.47 16.03 -0.41
CA GLU A 40 -13.65 16.60 0.26
C GLU A 40 -14.74 17.03 -0.74
N SER A 41 -14.35 17.52 -1.93
CA SER A 41 -15.29 17.88 -3.00
C SER A 41 -16.01 16.67 -3.60
N ARG A 42 -15.61 15.44 -3.24
CA ARG A 42 -16.13 14.19 -3.75
C ARG A 42 -16.80 13.41 -2.63
N ALA A 43 -18.00 12.92 -2.88
CA ALA A 43 -18.59 11.93 -1.99
C ALA A 43 -17.61 10.74 -1.78
N ALA A 44 -17.67 10.09 -0.61
CA ALA A 44 -16.88 8.90 -0.38
C ALA A 44 -17.09 7.92 -1.53
N VAL A 45 -16.00 7.55 -2.21
CA VAL A 45 -16.08 6.73 -3.43
C VAL A 45 -16.60 5.35 -3.08
N GLU A 46 -17.63 4.90 -3.77
CA GLU A 46 -18.10 3.52 -3.66
C GLU A 46 -17.00 2.54 -4.13
N ALA A 47 -16.94 1.32 -3.56
CA ALA A 47 -15.89 0.33 -3.85
C ALA A 47 -15.79 -0.07 -5.32
N THR A 48 -16.82 0.22 -6.09
CA THR A 48 -16.96 -0.14 -7.50
C THR A 48 -16.69 1.03 -8.44
N GLU A 49 -16.45 2.24 -7.91
CA GLU A 49 -16.16 3.37 -8.78
C GLU A 49 -14.74 3.26 -9.37
N PRO A 50 -14.61 3.51 -10.69
CA PRO A 50 -13.32 3.59 -11.35
C PRO A 50 -12.40 4.60 -10.67
N GLY A 51 -11.12 4.27 -10.60
CA GLY A 51 -10.10 5.17 -10.08
C GLY A 51 -10.09 6.50 -10.82
N LYS A 52 -9.95 7.59 -10.08
CA LYS A 52 -9.78 8.94 -10.62
C LYS A 52 -8.46 9.50 -10.15
N PHE A 53 -7.76 10.17 -11.03
CA PHE A 53 -6.48 10.78 -10.77
C PHE A 53 -6.55 12.28 -11.04
N PHE A 54 -5.97 13.06 -10.13
CA PHE A 54 -5.82 14.50 -10.23
C PHE A 54 -4.37 14.86 -9.89
N SER A 55 -3.77 15.71 -10.68
CA SER A 55 -2.42 16.22 -10.42
C SER A 55 -2.42 17.73 -10.69
N PRO A 56 -2.35 18.55 -9.64
CA PRO A 56 -2.26 20.00 -9.80
C PRO A 56 -0.92 20.43 -10.39
N ASP A 57 0.12 19.64 -10.16
CA ASP A 57 1.45 19.84 -10.73
C ASP A 57 2.20 18.49 -10.86
N ARG A 58 3.41 18.51 -11.43
CA ARG A 58 4.21 17.30 -11.66
C ARG A 58 4.68 16.57 -10.38
N HIS A 59 4.62 17.25 -9.24
CA HIS A 59 5.14 16.71 -7.97
C HIS A 59 4.04 16.14 -7.06
N LEU A 60 2.77 16.57 -7.24
CA LEU A 60 1.67 16.10 -6.44
C LEU A 60 0.68 15.29 -7.28
N GLY A 61 0.42 14.04 -6.85
CA GLY A 61 -0.63 13.19 -7.38
C GLY A 61 -1.68 12.89 -6.30
N CYS A 62 -2.94 12.90 -6.68
CA CYS A 62 -4.08 12.53 -5.84
C CYS A 62 -4.85 11.42 -6.55
N PHE A 63 -5.02 10.27 -5.91
CA PHE A 63 -5.76 9.14 -6.49
C PHE A 63 -6.92 8.74 -5.57
N ASP A 64 -8.09 8.52 -6.16
CA ASP A 64 -9.31 8.16 -5.46
C ASP A 64 -10.07 7.07 -6.23
N GLY A 65 -10.30 5.92 -5.59
CA GLY A 65 -11.09 4.83 -6.15
C GLY A 65 -10.34 3.53 -6.34
N THR A 66 -10.82 2.70 -7.27
CA THR A 66 -10.29 1.37 -7.55
C THR A 66 -9.09 1.43 -8.50
N ILE A 67 -8.07 0.62 -8.23
CA ILE A 67 -6.94 0.38 -9.14
C ILE A 67 -7.39 -0.65 -10.18
N GLU A 68 -7.65 -0.20 -11.40
CA GLU A 68 -8.17 -1.03 -12.47
C GLU A 68 -7.05 -1.40 -13.44
N ARG A 69 -7.31 -2.39 -14.30
CA ARG A 69 -6.42 -2.67 -15.44
C ARG A 69 -6.32 -1.46 -16.34
N GLU A 70 -5.14 -1.23 -16.93
CA GLU A 70 -4.86 -0.07 -17.79
C GLU A 70 -5.82 0.08 -18.97
N ASP A 71 -6.34 -1.02 -19.49
CA ASP A 71 -7.30 -1.03 -20.60
C ASP A 71 -8.71 -0.59 -20.20
N LEU A 72 -9.03 -0.61 -18.89
CA LEU A 72 -10.35 -0.31 -18.36
C LEU A 72 -10.42 0.98 -17.54
N GLY A 73 -9.29 1.49 -17.02
CA GLY A 73 -9.26 2.57 -16.02
C GLY A 73 -8.43 3.80 -16.43
N ALA A 74 -9.08 4.89 -16.88
CA ALA A 74 -8.39 6.13 -17.23
C ALA A 74 -7.62 6.76 -16.07
N GLY A 75 -8.16 6.72 -14.84
CA GLY A 75 -7.50 7.27 -13.65
C GLY A 75 -6.28 6.44 -13.23
N THR A 76 -6.39 5.11 -13.31
CA THR A 76 -5.27 4.21 -13.03
C THR A 76 -4.13 4.40 -14.03
N ARG A 77 -4.45 4.56 -15.32
CA ARG A 77 -3.46 4.86 -16.36
C ARG A 77 -2.77 6.20 -16.10
N ALA A 78 -3.53 7.25 -15.77
CA ALA A 78 -2.97 8.55 -15.45
C ALA A 78 -2.06 8.51 -14.22
N LEU A 79 -2.41 7.73 -13.19
CA LEU A 79 -1.54 7.48 -12.03
C LEU A 79 -0.25 6.74 -12.46
N ALA A 80 -0.36 5.70 -13.28
CA ALA A 80 0.80 4.93 -13.75
C ALA A 80 1.76 5.80 -14.57
N ASP A 81 1.23 6.60 -15.50
CA ASP A 81 1.99 7.55 -16.31
C ASP A 81 2.70 8.60 -15.44
N TRP A 82 1.96 9.18 -14.48
CA TRP A 82 2.53 10.14 -13.54
C TRP A 82 3.62 9.49 -12.67
N ALA A 83 3.40 8.29 -12.13
CA ALA A 83 4.36 7.55 -11.32
C ALA A 83 5.65 7.27 -12.09
N GLY A 84 5.55 6.90 -13.39
CA GLY A 84 6.70 6.61 -14.26
C GLY A 84 7.49 7.84 -14.74
N THR A 85 6.92 9.05 -14.61
CA THR A 85 7.57 10.27 -15.10
C THR A 85 8.62 10.76 -14.11
N ALA A 86 9.87 10.92 -14.57
CA ALA A 86 10.94 11.48 -13.74
C ALA A 86 10.66 12.97 -13.40
N SER A 87 10.76 13.33 -12.12
CA SER A 87 10.49 14.69 -11.65
C SER A 87 11.70 15.41 -11.05
N GLY A 88 12.82 14.71 -10.89
CA GLY A 88 13.99 15.25 -10.21
C GLY A 88 13.88 15.25 -8.69
N GLY A 89 12.96 14.46 -8.12
CA GLY A 89 12.77 14.26 -6.69
C GLY A 89 11.57 15.04 -6.10
N GLY A 90 11.20 14.67 -4.87
CA GLY A 90 10.16 15.35 -4.09
C GLY A 90 8.73 15.11 -4.55
N LYS A 91 8.43 13.99 -5.21
CA LYS A 91 7.05 13.60 -5.54
C LYS A 91 6.27 13.13 -4.31
N VAL A 92 5.00 13.47 -4.30
CA VAL A 92 4.03 13.05 -3.27
C VAL A 92 2.79 12.48 -3.93
N LEU A 93 2.37 11.29 -3.51
CA LEU A 93 1.08 10.71 -3.85
C LEU A 93 0.19 10.69 -2.60
N VAL A 94 -0.98 11.29 -2.67
CA VAL A 94 -2.04 11.09 -1.67
C VAL A 94 -3.07 10.14 -2.27
N ILE A 95 -3.32 9.02 -1.60
CA ILE A 95 -4.18 7.96 -2.13
C ILE A 95 -5.30 7.58 -1.17
N ARG A 96 -6.53 7.48 -1.70
CA ARG A 96 -7.69 6.88 -1.07
C ARG A 96 -8.20 5.76 -1.98
N SER A 97 -7.99 4.49 -1.58
CA SER A 97 -8.28 3.37 -2.47
C SER A 97 -8.66 2.09 -1.73
N HIS A 98 -9.60 1.37 -2.29
CA HIS A 98 -9.95 0.01 -1.86
C HIS A 98 -9.00 -1.06 -2.40
N GLY A 99 -8.03 -0.67 -3.19
CA GLY A 99 -7.19 -1.57 -3.96
C GLY A 99 -7.77 -1.86 -5.34
N GLY A 100 -7.58 -3.08 -5.82
CA GLY A 100 -8.01 -3.53 -7.15
C GLY A 100 -7.02 -4.50 -7.77
N ASP A 101 -6.68 -4.33 -9.05
CA ASP A 101 -5.77 -5.22 -9.76
C ASP A 101 -4.38 -5.24 -9.14
N ALA A 102 -3.95 -6.41 -8.70
CA ALA A 102 -2.71 -6.61 -7.96
C ALA A 102 -1.46 -6.42 -8.84
N GLU A 103 -1.50 -6.83 -10.11
CA GLU A 103 -0.37 -6.72 -11.04
C GLU A 103 -0.14 -5.25 -11.42
N VAL A 104 -1.23 -4.52 -11.66
CA VAL A 104 -1.18 -3.09 -11.96
C VAL A 104 -0.68 -2.30 -10.75
N ALA A 105 -1.21 -2.58 -9.56
CA ALA A 105 -0.76 -1.93 -8.33
C ALA A 105 0.73 -2.18 -8.05
N LEU A 106 1.20 -3.42 -8.29
CA LEU A 106 2.61 -3.79 -8.15
C LEU A 106 3.49 -3.01 -9.13
N ALA A 107 3.08 -2.89 -10.39
CA ALA A 107 3.82 -2.13 -11.41
C ALA A 107 3.88 -0.63 -11.09
N ILE A 108 2.76 -0.05 -10.61
CA ILE A 108 2.72 1.35 -10.16
C ILE A 108 3.66 1.54 -8.96
N ALA A 109 3.62 0.64 -7.97
CA ALA A 109 4.46 0.71 -6.79
C ALA A 109 5.97 0.64 -7.11
N GLU A 110 6.36 -0.18 -8.07
CA GLU A 110 7.74 -0.23 -8.57
C GLU A 110 8.19 1.11 -9.17
N ASN A 111 7.32 1.78 -9.92
CA ASN A 111 7.59 3.11 -10.46
C ASN A 111 7.67 4.17 -9.34
N LEU A 112 6.73 4.15 -8.38
CA LEU A 112 6.75 5.06 -7.23
C LEU A 112 8.04 4.91 -6.42
N GLN A 113 8.47 3.68 -6.16
CA GLN A 113 9.71 3.38 -5.45
C GLN A 113 10.94 3.87 -6.24
N ALA A 114 10.99 3.64 -7.56
CA ALA A 114 12.09 4.07 -8.42
C ALA A 114 12.24 5.61 -8.52
N GLN A 115 11.17 6.36 -8.19
CA GLN A 115 11.15 7.83 -8.20
C GLN A 115 11.19 8.44 -6.80
N ASP A 116 11.46 7.66 -5.74
CA ASP A 116 11.48 8.09 -4.34
C ASP A 116 10.22 8.88 -3.94
N VAL A 117 9.05 8.38 -4.33
CA VAL A 117 7.77 9.03 -4.06
C VAL A 117 7.36 8.81 -2.62
N THR A 118 7.01 9.89 -1.91
CA THR A 118 6.32 9.81 -0.61
C THR A 118 4.86 9.44 -0.86
N VAL A 119 4.35 8.40 -0.20
CA VAL A 119 2.93 7.99 -0.30
C VAL A 119 2.20 8.28 1.00
N PHE A 120 1.10 9.03 0.90
CA PHE A 120 0.16 9.26 1.98
C PHE A 120 -1.11 8.46 1.78
N ALA A 121 -1.39 7.51 2.68
CA ALA A 121 -2.71 6.90 2.76
C ALA A 121 -3.68 7.90 3.40
N HIS A 122 -4.76 8.24 2.68
CA HIS A 122 -5.81 9.13 3.15
C HIS A 122 -7.12 8.35 3.32
N GLU A 123 -7.72 8.44 4.50
CA GLU A 123 -8.95 7.77 4.92
C GLU A 123 -8.90 6.24 4.79
N LEU A 124 -8.61 5.68 3.61
CA LEU A 124 -8.58 4.24 3.37
C LEU A 124 -7.55 3.87 2.30
N CYS A 125 -6.67 2.94 2.62
CA CYS A 125 -5.82 2.23 1.67
C CYS A 125 -5.93 0.73 1.99
N ALA A 126 -6.62 -0.03 1.14
CA ALA A 126 -6.92 -1.44 1.39
C ALA A 126 -6.46 -2.32 0.22
N SER A 127 -6.27 -3.63 0.49
CA SER A 127 -5.95 -4.62 -0.54
C SER A 127 -4.64 -4.28 -1.27
N SER A 128 -4.63 -4.30 -2.61
CA SER A 128 -3.46 -3.97 -3.42
C SER A 128 -2.92 -2.55 -3.18
N CYS A 129 -3.74 -1.59 -2.73
CA CYS A 129 -3.26 -0.29 -2.24
C CYS A 129 -2.34 -0.46 -1.03
N ALA A 130 -2.76 -1.20 -0.01
CA ALA A 130 -1.97 -1.43 1.19
C ALA A 130 -0.78 -2.34 0.92
N ASN A 131 -1.02 -3.46 0.21
CA ASN A 131 -0.01 -4.49 -0.03
C ASN A 131 1.16 -4.00 -0.90
N TYR A 132 0.90 -3.10 -1.88
CA TYR A 132 1.90 -2.70 -2.87
C TYR A 132 2.16 -1.20 -2.87
N ILE A 133 1.14 -0.35 -3.10
CA ILE A 133 1.35 1.10 -3.22
C ILE A 133 1.90 1.69 -1.92
N PHE A 134 1.30 1.34 -0.79
CA PHE A 134 1.71 1.85 0.52
C PHE A 134 2.93 1.12 1.07
N ALA A 135 2.89 -0.21 1.14
CA ALA A 135 3.99 -1.00 1.71
C ALA A 135 5.25 -1.00 0.82
N GLY A 136 5.10 -0.78 -0.49
CA GLY A 136 6.18 -0.86 -1.47
C GLY A 136 7.07 0.38 -1.58
N VAL A 137 6.79 1.47 -0.87
CA VAL A 137 7.63 2.67 -0.86
C VAL A 137 8.34 2.84 0.47
N GLU A 138 9.47 3.53 0.50
CA GLU A 138 10.25 3.76 1.72
C GLU A 138 9.62 4.87 2.57
N ASP A 139 9.31 6.05 1.98
CA ASP A 139 8.63 7.16 2.68
C ASP A 139 7.12 7.02 2.52
N ARG A 140 6.51 6.39 3.54
CA ARG A 140 5.06 6.17 3.63
C ARG A 140 4.51 6.84 4.87
N ARG A 141 3.34 7.45 4.73
CA ARG A 141 2.68 8.20 5.80
C ARG A 141 1.18 7.99 5.75
N VAL A 142 0.53 8.29 6.85
CA VAL A 142 -0.94 8.24 6.95
C VAL A 142 -1.48 9.60 7.36
N THR A 143 -2.66 9.97 6.86
CA THR A 143 -3.43 11.08 7.44
C THR A 143 -4.12 10.61 8.72
N SER A 144 -4.55 11.56 9.57
CA SER A 144 -5.26 11.21 10.80
C SER A 144 -6.49 10.34 10.51
N ASN A 145 -6.64 9.26 11.29
CA ASN A 145 -7.72 8.28 11.18
C ASN A 145 -7.77 7.49 9.85
N ALA A 146 -6.68 7.45 9.10
CA ALA A 146 -6.59 6.59 7.93
C ALA A 146 -6.53 5.12 8.34
N LEU A 147 -7.17 4.27 7.53
CA LEU A 147 -7.14 2.83 7.64
C LEU A 147 -6.20 2.26 6.59
N VAL A 148 -5.24 1.42 7.01
CA VAL A 148 -4.38 0.64 6.12
C VAL A 148 -4.72 -0.83 6.36
N LEU A 149 -5.37 -1.45 5.38
CA LEU A 149 -5.99 -2.77 5.51
C LEU A 149 -5.39 -3.76 4.53
N PHE A 150 -4.82 -4.81 5.05
CA PHE A 150 -4.15 -5.86 4.28
C PHE A 150 -5.05 -7.07 4.10
N HIS A 151 -4.95 -7.72 2.97
CA HIS A 151 -5.44 -9.07 2.76
C HIS A 151 -4.60 -9.72 1.69
N GLY A 152 -4.37 -11.03 1.77
CA GLY A 152 -3.74 -11.84 0.75
C GLY A 152 -2.72 -11.11 -0.16
N GLY A 153 -2.02 -11.89 -0.95
CA GLY A 153 -1.05 -11.35 -1.91
C GLY A 153 -0.53 -12.51 -2.76
N PHE A 154 0.62 -12.34 -3.39
CA PHE A 154 1.31 -13.43 -4.07
C PHE A 154 2.07 -14.27 -3.03
N SER A 155 1.37 -15.24 -2.38
CA SER A 155 1.90 -16.15 -1.37
C SER A 155 1.81 -17.61 -1.83
N ASP A 156 2.45 -18.54 -1.10
CA ASP A 156 2.32 -19.97 -1.36
C ASP A 156 0.88 -20.45 -1.24
N GLN A 157 0.15 -19.96 -0.25
CA GLN A 157 -1.24 -20.32 -0.04
C GLN A 157 -2.15 -19.81 -1.15
N SER A 158 -1.96 -18.55 -1.60
CA SER A 158 -2.68 -18.01 -2.76
C SER A 158 -2.37 -18.80 -4.03
N ARG A 159 -1.11 -19.19 -4.22
CA ARG A 159 -0.68 -20.03 -5.33
C ARG A 159 -1.40 -21.37 -5.33
N SER A 160 -1.41 -22.08 -4.18
CA SER A 160 -2.09 -23.36 -4.04
C SER A 160 -3.59 -23.26 -4.31
N ARG A 161 -4.25 -22.19 -3.82
CA ARG A 161 -5.68 -21.94 -4.08
C ARG A 161 -5.97 -21.71 -5.58
N ILE A 162 -5.09 -21.01 -6.27
CA ILE A 162 -5.19 -20.82 -7.74
C ILE A 162 -5.02 -22.15 -8.44
N GLU A 163 -4.00 -22.94 -8.09
CA GLU A 163 -3.73 -24.25 -8.68
C GLU A 163 -4.91 -25.20 -8.53
N GLU A 164 -5.45 -25.35 -7.33
CA GLU A 164 -6.66 -26.14 -7.07
C GLU A 164 -7.89 -25.63 -7.85
N SER A 165 -8.01 -24.32 -8.03
CA SER A 165 -9.12 -23.71 -8.78
C SER A 165 -9.00 -23.99 -10.27
N LEU A 166 -7.79 -23.94 -10.81
CA LEU A 166 -7.50 -24.29 -12.21
C LEU A 166 -7.72 -25.80 -12.44
N GLU A 167 -7.29 -26.66 -11.52
CA GLU A 167 -7.56 -28.09 -11.61
C GLU A 167 -9.07 -28.39 -11.67
N ARG A 168 -9.86 -27.76 -10.81
CA ARG A 168 -11.32 -27.91 -10.83
C ARG A 168 -11.92 -27.40 -12.12
N LEU A 169 -11.47 -26.26 -12.62
CA LEU A 169 -11.96 -25.68 -13.88
C LEU A 169 -11.65 -26.60 -15.05
N TYR A 170 -10.42 -27.06 -15.16
CA TYR A 170 -10.01 -27.95 -16.27
C TYR A 170 -10.64 -29.34 -16.19
N ALA A 171 -10.94 -29.85 -14.99
CA ALA A 171 -11.72 -31.07 -14.84
C ALA A 171 -13.16 -30.93 -15.39
N GLN A 172 -13.73 -29.71 -15.37
CA GLN A 172 -15.08 -29.44 -15.87
C GLN A 172 -15.16 -29.17 -17.39
N VAL A 173 -14.12 -28.54 -17.93
CA VAL A 173 -14.12 -28.03 -19.31
C VAL A 173 -12.94 -28.51 -20.15
N GLY A 174 -12.13 -29.44 -19.64
CA GLY A 174 -10.81 -29.80 -20.17
C GLY A 174 -10.81 -30.20 -21.66
N ASP A 175 -11.81 -30.93 -22.09
CA ASP A 175 -11.94 -31.33 -23.50
C ASP A 175 -12.29 -30.18 -24.45
N GLN A 176 -12.67 -29.03 -23.90
CA GLN A 176 -13.07 -27.83 -24.66
C GLN A 176 -11.96 -26.79 -24.77
N ILE A 177 -10.89 -26.90 -23.96
CA ILE A 177 -9.77 -25.95 -23.96
C ILE A 177 -8.57 -26.65 -24.59
N GLN A 178 -8.22 -26.21 -25.80
CA GLN A 178 -6.99 -26.61 -26.44
C GLN A 178 -5.81 -25.98 -25.65
N ASP A 179 -4.80 -26.79 -25.34
CA ASP A 179 -3.60 -26.36 -24.59
C ASP A 179 -3.82 -25.94 -23.11
N ALA A 180 -4.87 -26.47 -22.44
CA ALA A 180 -5.19 -26.19 -21.03
C ALA A 180 -3.97 -26.27 -20.08
N GLU A 181 -3.10 -27.27 -20.28
CA GLU A 181 -1.89 -27.42 -19.47
C GLU A 181 -0.86 -26.30 -19.72
N VAL A 182 -0.72 -25.85 -20.96
CA VAL A 182 0.17 -24.73 -21.32
C VAL A 182 -0.32 -23.43 -20.69
N ASP A 183 -1.64 -23.20 -20.72
CA ASP A 183 -2.24 -22.01 -20.10
C ASP A 183 -2.12 -22.05 -18.57
N ARG A 184 -2.33 -23.22 -17.95
CA ARG A 184 -2.10 -23.43 -16.52
C ARG A 184 -0.68 -23.08 -16.13
N GLN A 185 0.31 -23.62 -16.83
CA GLN A 185 1.72 -23.34 -16.56
C GLN A 185 2.07 -21.87 -16.75
N ARG A 186 1.51 -21.21 -17.77
CA ARG A 186 1.71 -19.77 -18.00
C ARG A 186 1.15 -18.92 -16.86
N LEU A 187 -0.04 -19.22 -16.36
CA LEU A 187 -0.67 -18.51 -15.23
C LEU A 187 0.13 -18.68 -13.94
N LEU A 188 0.58 -19.91 -13.64
CA LEU A 188 1.40 -20.16 -12.46
C LEU A 188 2.77 -19.50 -12.56
N ALA A 189 3.40 -19.50 -13.73
CA ALA A 189 4.66 -18.80 -13.96
C ALA A 189 4.51 -17.27 -13.82
N SER A 190 3.40 -16.69 -14.28
CA SER A 190 3.09 -15.28 -14.07
C SER A 190 2.91 -14.97 -12.58
N PHE A 191 2.21 -15.83 -11.86
CA PHE A 191 2.06 -15.69 -10.41
C PHE A 191 3.42 -15.71 -9.69
N ASP A 192 4.26 -16.69 -9.98
CA ASP A 192 5.59 -16.84 -9.38
C ASP A 192 6.49 -15.63 -9.71
N SER A 193 6.39 -15.08 -10.91
CA SER A 193 7.08 -13.86 -11.31
C SER A 193 6.60 -12.64 -10.50
N ASN A 194 5.29 -12.47 -10.35
CA ASN A 194 4.71 -11.37 -9.56
C ASN A 194 5.05 -11.50 -8.08
N ARG A 195 5.11 -12.71 -7.53
CA ARG A 195 5.60 -12.97 -6.18
C ARG A 195 7.04 -12.52 -6.00
N ALA A 196 7.92 -12.88 -6.92
CA ALA A 196 9.33 -12.46 -6.85
C ALA A 196 9.48 -10.93 -6.90
N ARG A 197 8.67 -10.24 -7.73
CA ARG A 197 8.60 -8.77 -7.80
C ARG A 197 8.09 -8.17 -6.50
N GLN A 198 6.98 -8.70 -5.94
CA GLN A 198 6.44 -8.29 -4.65
C GLN A 198 7.50 -8.35 -3.55
N ASP A 199 8.17 -9.49 -3.41
CA ASP A 199 9.19 -9.69 -2.39
C ASP A 199 10.38 -8.74 -2.56
N ALA A 200 10.78 -8.49 -3.80
CA ALA A 200 11.85 -7.54 -4.11
C ALA A 200 11.42 -6.10 -3.78
N LEU A 201 10.18 -5.72 -4.10
CA LEU A 201 9.60 -4.41 -3.77
C LEU A 201 9.59 -4.16 -2.27
N LEU A 202 9.02 -5.08 -1.49
CA LEU A 202 8.91 -4.96 -0.04
C LEU A 202 10.28 -4.90 0.64
N ARG A 203 11.22 -5.79 0.26
CA ARG A 203 12.59 -5.76 0.80
C ARG A 203 13.29 -4.42 0.54
N ARG A 204 13.15 -3.84 -0.67
CA ARG A 204 13.72 -2.51 -0.96
C ARG A 204 13.07 -1.40 -0.14
N ALA A 205 11.78 -1.53 0.15
CA ALA A 205 11.04 -0.60 1.02
C ALA A 205 11.33 -0.79 2.53
N GLY A 206 12.18 -1.75 2.90
CA GLY A 206 12.49 -2.09 4.29
C GLY A 206 11.34 -2.79 5.02
N VAL A 207 10.38 -3.37 4.30
CA VAL A 207 9.24 -4.11 4.85
C VAL A 207 9.56 -5.60 4.88
N ASP A 208 9.24 -6.26 5.99
CA ASP A 208 9.35 -7.70 6.11
C ASP A 208 8.34 -8.39 5.18
N THR A 209 8.83 -9.22 4.27
CA THR A 209 7.98 -9.97 3.33
C THR A 209 7.04 -10.96 4.04
N ALA A 210 7.36 -11.33 5.28
CA ALA A 210 6.50 -12.16 6.12
C ALA A 210 5.09 -11.57 6.30
N ILE A 211 4.91 -10.26 6.17
CA ILE A 211 3.60 -9.60 6.27
C ILE A 211 2.57 -10.24 5.32
N ILE A 212 2.93 -10.46 4.06
CA ILE A 212 2.01 -11.03 3.07
C ILE A 212 1.70 -12.50 3.39
N HIS A 213 2.73 -13.26 3.78
CA HIS A 213 2.55 -14.68 4.12
C HIS A 213 1.69 -14.84 5.38
N ALA A 214 1.92 -14.03 6.40
CA ALA A 214 1.16 -14.10 7.64
C ALA A 214 -0.30 -13.66 7.46
N VAL A 215 -0.54 -12.61 6.68
CA VAL A 215 -1.91 -12.17 6.35
C VAL A 215 -2.67 -13.25 5.60
N ASP A 216 -2.01 -13.98 4.70
CA ASP A 216 -2.63 -15.03 3.90
C ASP A 216 -2.78 -16.34 4.70
N ALA A 217 -1.82 -16.68 5.58
CA ALA A 217 -1.88 -17.86 6.44
C ALA A 217 -2.92 -17.71 7.56
N ASN A 218 -3.09 -16.50 8.08
CA ASN A 218 -4.09 -16.18 9.08
C ASN A 218 -5.36 -15.70 8.37
N ASP A 219 -6.14 -16.64 7.85
CA ASP A 219 -7.48 -16.33 7.35
C ASP A 219 -8.21 -15.50 8.42
N ALA A 220 -8.56 -14.25 8.08
CA ALA A 220 -9.24 -13.34 9.01
C ALA A 220 -10.51 -13.97 9.61
N SER A 221 -11.11 -14.97 8.93
CA SER A 221 -12.25 -15.74 9.44
C SER A 221 -11.89 -16.60 10.65
N SER A 222 -10.63 -16.99 10.83
CA SER A 222 -10.14 -17.81 11.95
C SER A 222 -9.80 -16.98 13.20
N LEU A 223 -9.67 -15.65 13.06
CA LEU A 223 -9.33 -14.77 14.17
C LEU A 223 -10.48 -14.65 15.18
N SER A 224 -10.15 -14.44 16.45
CA SER A 224 -11.16 -14.29 17.50
C SER A 224 -12.06 -13.06 17.27
N ALA A 225 -13.29 -13.13 17.76
CA ALA A 225 -14.23 -12.02 17.66
C ALA A 225 -13.69 -10.74 18.33
N GLU A 226 -12.88 -10.87 19.38
CA GLU A 226 -12.28 -9.74 20.11
C GLU A 226 -11.32 -8.96 19.19
N LEU A 227 -10.47 -9.65 18.44
CA LEU A 227 -9.57 -9.04 17.46
C LEU A 227 -10.32 -8.35 16.31
N CYS A 228 -11.58 -8.68 16.10
CA CYS A 228 -12.47 -8.14 15.09
C CYS A 228 -13.52 -7.16 15.65
N GLY A 229 -13.35 -6.64 16.87
CA GLY A 229 -14.27 -5.67 17.50
C GLY A 229 -15.65 -6.23 17.84
N GLY A 230 -15.77 -7.54 18.07
CA GLY A 230 -17.03 -8.20 18.44
C GLY A 230 -17.99 -8.43 17.26
N VAL A 231 -17.65 -8.04 16.05
CA VAL A 231 -18.52 -8.21 14.88
C VAL A 231 -18.41 -9.64 14.35
N SER A 232 -19.55 -10.34 14.26
CA SER A 232 -19.59 -11.75 13.87
C SER A 232 -20.35 -12.03 12.55
N ASN A 233 -21.14 -11.06 12.08
CA ASN A 233 -22.12 -11.32 11.00
C ASN A 233 -21.64 -10.88 9.62
N LEU A 234 -20.47 -10.28 9.52
CA LEU A 234 -19.90 -9.81 8.25
C LEU A 234 -18.66 -10.60 7.88
N PRO A 235 -18.34 -10.71 6.57
CA PRO A 235 -17.12 -11.34 6.12
C PRO A 235 -15.89 -10.65 6.72
N ARG A 236 -14.96 -11.43 7.25
CA ARG A 236 -13.68 -10.98 7.80
C ARG A 236 -12.63 -11.12 6.69
N ASN A 237 -12.44 -10.06 5.92
CA ASN A 237 -11.63 -10.12 4.70
C ASN A 237 -10.28 -9.42 4.84
N PHE A 238 -10.12 -8.58 5.87
CA PHE A 238 -8.95 -7.74 6.04
C PHE A 238 -8.34 -7.88 7.42
N VAL A 239 -7.03 -7.63 7.48
CA VAL A 239 -6.32 -7.46 8.73
C VAL A 239 -5.62 -6.09 8.75
N TYR A 240 -5.32 -5.60 9.94
CA TYR A 240 -4.51 -4.42 10.17
C TYR A 240 -3.58 -4.68 11.37
N PHE A 241 -2.58 -3.83 11.53
CA PHE A 241 -1.59 -3.93 12.60
C PHE A 241 -1.72 -2.76 13.57
N SER A 242 -1.33 -2.98 14.83
CA SER A 242 -1.05 -1.87 15.74
C SER A 242 0.16 -1.07 15.23
N GLU A 243 0.36 0.16 15.71
CA GLU A 243 1.54 0.96 15.33
C GLU A 243 2.85 0.25 15.72
N GLU A 244 2.86 -0.44 16.87
CA GLU A 244 4.02 -1.21 17.35
C GLU A 244 4.30 -2.41 16.44
N ASP A 245 3.27 -3.21 16.13
CA ASP A 245 3.39 -4.37 15.25
C ASP A 245 3.81 -3.93 13.83
N ALA A 246 3.22 -2.86 13.32
CA ALA A 246 3.55 -2.29 12.03
C ALA A 246 5.02 -1.84 11.97
N ALA A 247 5.50 -1.18 13.01
CA ALA A 247 6.91 -0.73 13.08
C ALA A 247 7.89 -1.90 13.09
N GLN A 248 7.57 -3.00 13.80
CA GLN A 248 8.39 -4.22 13.81
C GLN A 248 8.44 -4.90 12.42
N LEU A 249 7.39 -4.76 11.61
CA LEU A 249 7.34 -5.24 10.23
C LEU A 249 7.99 -4.26 9.23
N GLY A 250 8.57 -3.17 9.70
CA GLY A 250 9.13 -2.12 8.85
C GLY A 250 8.09 -1.20 8.22
N LEU A 251 6.81 -1.33 8.58
CA LEU A 251 5.74 -0.42 8.18
C LEU A 251 5.72 0.78 9.12
N ASN A 252 6.43 1.85 8.79
CA ASN A 252 6.32 3.08 9.56
C ASN A 252 4.98 3.78 9.22
N LEU A 253 4.04 3.74 10.16
CA LEU A 253 2.76 4.45 10.06
C LEU A 253 2.90 5.89 10.59
N SER A 254 3.90 6.64 10.11
CA SER A 254 4.15 8.01 10.55
C SER A 254 3.15 8.99 9.91
N GLY A 255 2.88 10.09 10.62
CA GLY A 255 2.03 11.19 10.12
C GLY A 255 0.83 11.46 11.00
N GLY A 256 -0.26 10.75 10.82
CA GLY A 256 -1.47 10.88 11.64
C GLY A 256 -1.60 9.73 12.64
N ALA A 257 -2.45 9.89 13.66
CA ALA A 257 -2.84 8.80 14.53
C ALA A 257 -3.64 7.75 13.72
N THR A 258 -3.18 6.51 13.74
CA THR A 258 -3.92 5.39 13.15
C THR A 258 -4.98 4.89 14.13
N LEU A 259 -6.07 4.36 13.58
CA LEU A 259 -7.06 3.66 14.40
C LEU A 259 -6.53 2.26 14.70
N THR A 260 -6.33 1.95 15.97
CA THR A 260 -5.80 0.66 16.46
C THR A 260 -6.81 -0.15 17.26
N ASP A 261 -7.88 0.47 17.75
CA ASP A 261 -8.98 -0.20 18.43
C ASP A 261 -9.91 -0.89 17.42
N PRO A 262 -10.13 -2.22 17.53
CA PRO A 262 -10.92 -2.98 16.57
C PRO A 262 -12.36 -2.46 16.38
N THR A 263 -12.98 -1.94 17.44
CA THR A 263 -14.34 -1.37 17.36
C THR A 263 -14.35 -0.08 16.55
N SER A 264 -13.38 0.81 16.78
CA SER A 264 -13.23 2.07 16.05
C SER A 264 -12.88 1.86 14.59
N VAL A 265 -12.00 0.90 14.29
CA VAL A 265 -11.66 0.49 12.90
C VAL A 265 -12.92 0.03 12.18
N ASN A 266 -13.67 -0.90 12.75
CA ASN A 266 -14.85 -1.45 12.08
C ASN A 266 -16.01 -0.45 11.99
N ARG A 267 -16.13 0.49 12.95
CA ARG A 267 -17.04 1.63 12.83
C ARG A 267 -16.67 2.50 11.64
N ARG A 268 -15.39 2.84 11.49
CA ARG A 268 -14.91 3.65 10.35
C ARG A 268 -15.13 2.95 9.01
N ILE A 269 -14.95 1.63 8.95
CA ILE A 269 -15.27 0.82 7.76
C ILE A 269 -16.76 0.93 7.42
N ALA A 270 -17.63 0.84 8.41
CA ALA A 270 -19.07 1.00 8.24
C ALA A 270 -19.47 2.41 7.76
N ASP A 271 -18.78 3.46 8.26
CA ASP A 271 -18.98 4.84 7.81
C ASP A 271 -18.67 5.02 6.31
N PHE A 272 -17.78 4.20 5.76
CA PHE A 272 -17.54 4.12 4.30
C PHE A 272 -18.57 3.27 3.55
N GLY A 273 -19.65 2.84 4.20
CA GLY A 273 -20.69 2.00 3.60
C GLY A 273 -20.23 0.57 3.25
N ARG A 274 -19.21 0.05 3.95
CA ARG A 274 -18.62 -1.26 3.64
C ARG A 274 -19.23 -2.38 4.47
N ALA A 275 -19.51 -3.50 3.82
CA ALA A 275 -20.08 -4.70 4.40
C ALA A 275 -19.01 -5.78 4.68
N PHE A 276 -17.86 -5.38 5.24
CA PHE A 276 -16.81 -6.30 5.69
C PHE A 276 -16.24 -5.86 7.04
N VAL A 277 -15.46 -6.72 7.65
CA VAL A 277 -14.78 -6.49 8.92
C VAL A 277 -13.28 -6.63 8.73
N ALA A 278 -12.52 -5.75 9.37
CA ALA A 278 -11.08 -5.89 9.54
C ALA A 278 -10.76 -6.33 10.98
N CYS A 279 -9.80 -7.24 11.09
CA CYS A 279 -9.34 -7.78 12.36
C CYS A 279 -7.90 -7.34 12.64
N ARG A 280 -7.57 -7.06 13.91
CA ARG A 280 -6.18 -6.83 14.30
C ARG A 280 -5.41 -8.14 14.22
N LEU A 281 -4.27 -8.15 13.55
CA LEU A 281 -3.37 -9.30 13.49
C LEU A 281 -2.16 -9.05 14.39
N PRO A 282 -2.05 -9.72 15.54
CA PRO A 282 -0.89 -9.61 16.43
C PRO A 282 0.34 -10.32 15.86
N LEU A 283 1.54 -9.79 16.11
CA LEU A 283 2.80 -10.38 15.61
C LEU A 283 3.13 -11.75 16.17
N ASP A 284 2.68 -12.08 17.36
CA ASP A 284 2.87 -13.40 17.97
C ASP A 284 2.22 -14.53 17.16
N THR A 285 1.26 -14.20 16.29
CA THR A 285 0.68 -15.16 15.33
C THR A 285 1.63 -15.53 14.19
N PHE A 286 2.74 -14.80 13.98
CA PHE A 286 3.75 -15.08 12.95
C PHE A 286 4.77 -16.15 13.39
N ALA A 287 4.85 -16.47 14.68
CA ALA A 287 5.87 -17.36 15.24
C ALA A 287 5.49 -18.85 15.21
N GLN A 288 4.34 -19.19 14.63
CA GLN A 288 3.86 -20.57 14.50
C GLN A 288 4.01 -21.07 13.07
#